data_00d08d196d0f7952ef35b94dce9e15e8
#
_entry.id   00d08d196d0f7952ef35b94dce9e15e8
#
_cell.length_a   1.000
_cell.length_b   1.000
_cell.length_c   1.000
_cell.angle_alpha   90.00
_cell.angle_beta   90.00
_cell.angle_gamma   90.00
#
_symmetry.space_group_name_H-M   'P 1'
#
loop_
_entity.id
_entity.type
_entity.pdbx_description
1 polymer ?
#
loop_
_entity_poly.entity_id
_entity_poly.type
_entity_poly.pdbx_seq_one_letter_code
_entity_poly.pdbx_strand_id
1 'polypeptide(L)'
;DALEMISKCGNIAENEDVKAVRLLEDVGYVVSYQQTDPLISIDFSDPKELKVMDELKMPGFSTYLHPVKDNLLLGIGTTDDTQNQHIKIALYDISDNENLHIFDEKLIEDMENSNVEYDYKGVFIDGDNSIVGFGGMTYDEKYLDDPEEKAYRNTYVLYRYSREGKLEPIGDYE
;
A
#
# COMPACT_ATOMS: atom_id res chain seq x y z
N ASP A 1 10.58 -12.38 32.74
CA ASP A 1 10.48 -10.98 32.36
C ASP A 1 9.09 -10.77 31.77
N ALA A 2 8.36 -9.79 32.28
CA ALA A 2 7.03 -9.43 31.77
C ALA A 2 7.17 -8.32 30.72
N LEU A 3 6.30 -8.35 29.70
CA LEU A 3 6.16 -7.22 28.78
C LEU A 3 5.48 -6.08 29.52
N GLU A 4 6.05 -4.89 29.40
CA GLU A 4 5.50 -3.66 29.98
C GLU A 4 5.23 -2.65 28.86
N MET A 5 4.05 -2.04 28.86
CA MET A 5 3.71 -0.98 27.94
C MET A 5 4.43 0.31 28.34
N ILE A 6 5.32 0.81 27.49
CA ILE A 6 6.11 2.03 27.77
C ILE A 6 5.28 3.28 27.49
N SER A 7 4.56 3.31 26.38
CA SER A 7 3.73 4.44 25.98
C SER A 7 2.60 4.01 25.06
N LYS A 8 1.73 4.95 24.76
CA LYS A 8 0.57 4.78 23.88
C LYS A 8 0.35 6.08 23.12
N CYS A 9 0.30 6.00 21.80
CA CYS A 9 -0.21 7.08 20.97
C CYS A 9 -1.72 6.90 20.81
N GLY A 10 -2.51 7.88 21.26
CA GLY A 10 -3.97 7.86 21.18
C GLY A 10 -4.49 8.87 20.16
N ASN A 11 -5.76 8.79 19.84
CA ASN A 11 -6.49 9.68 18.92
C ASN A 11 -5.92 9.69 17.49
N ILE A 12 -5.32 8.56 17.07
CA ILE A 12 -4.95 8.34 15.69
C ILE A 12 -6.12 7.62 15.05
N ALA A 13 -6.69 8.19 13.97
CA ALA A 13 -7.73 7.55 13.19
C ALA A 13 -8.88 6.98 14.07
N GLU A 14 -9.57 7.85 14.83
CA GLU A 14 -10.65 7.45 15.73
C GLU A 14 -11.76 6.71 15.00
N ASN A 15 -12.09 5.52 15.46
CA ASN A 15 -13.08 4.59 14.87
C ASN A 15 -12.68 4.02 13.49
N GLU A 16 -11.41 4.02 13.15
CA GLU A 16 -10.88 3.42 11.94
C GLU A 16 -10.13 2.12 12.22
N ASP A 17 -10.17 1.21 11.25
CA ASP A 17 -9.39 -0.03 11.31
C ASP A 17 -7.98 0.19 10.79
N VAL A 18 -6.97 -0.26 11.52
CA VAL A 18 -5.59 -0.28 11.03
C VAL A 18 -5.43 -1.36 9.96
N LYS A 19 -5.02 -0.97 8.76
CA LYS A 19 -4.83 -1.87 7.60
C LYS A 19 -3.38 -2.28 7.39
N ALA A 20 -2.45 -1.35 7.57
CA ALA A 20 -1.02 -1.63 7.44
C ALA A 20 -0.21 -0.83 8.45
N VAL A 21 0.90 -1.42 8.90
CA VAL A 21 1.90 -0.74 9.73
C VAL A 21 3.29 -1.07 9.20
N ARG A 22 4.12 -0.06 9.04
CA ARG A 22 5.53 -0.25 8.72
C ARG A 22 6.41 0.60 9.63
N LEU A 23 7.35 -0.03 10.31
CA LEU A 23 8.37 0.67 11.08
C LEU A 23 9.63 0.77 10.22
N LEU A 24 10.19 1.97 10.14
CA LEU A 24 11.44 2.26 9.45
C LEU A 24 12.28 3.16 10.35
N GLU A 25 13.35 2.62 10.91
CA GLU A 25 14.16 3.30 11.93
C GLU A 25 13.28 3.82 13.09
N ASP A 26 13.26 5.12 13.31
CA ASP A 26 12.50 5.77 14.38
C ASP A 26 11.14 6.30 13.92
N VAL A 27 10.68 5.93 12.72
CA VAL A 27 9.39 6.37 12.16
C VAL A 27 8.48 5.18 11.89
N GLY A 28 7.23 5.29 12.34
CA GLY A 28 6.16 4.36 12.01
C GLY A 28 5.22 4.96 10.97
N TYR A 29 4.91 4.19 9.92
CA TYR A 29 3.89 4.51 8.93
C TYR A 29 2.68 3.63 9.16
N VAL A 30 1.54 4.25 9.34
CA VAL A 30 0.27 3.56 9.63
C VAL A 30 -0.76 3.94 8.57
N VAL A 31 -1.42 2.94 8.02
CA VAL A 31 -2.61 3.13 7.17
C VAL A 31 -3.82 2.66 7.96
N SER A 32 -4.82 3.50 8.06
CA SER A 32 -6.11 3.18 8.64
C SER A 32 -7.23 3.32 7.60
N TYR A 33 -8.42 2.84 7.92
CA TYR A 33 -9.58 2.86 7.02
C TYR A 33 -10.90 3.05 7.72
N GLN A 34 -11.67 4.07 7.27
CA GLN A 34 -13.11 4.16 7.51
C GLN A 34 -13.87 4.73 6.31
N GLN A 35 -13.45 5.86 5.76
CA GLN A 35 -14.04 6.52 4.58
C GLN A 35 -12.99 7.25 3.71
N THR A 36 -11.92 7.69 4.30
CA THR A 36 -10.74 8.28 3.63
C THR A 36 -9.52 7.77 4.36
N ASP A 37 -8.57 7.24 3.62
CA ASP A 37 -7.47 6.50 4.21
C ASP A 37 -6.24 7.35 4.38
N PRO A 38 -5.92 7.76 5.60
CA PRO A 38 -4.67 8.45 5.81
C PRO A 38 -3.50 7.48 5.84
N LEU A 39 -2.39 7.88 5.18
CA LEU A 39 -1.06 7.44 5.55
C LEU A 39 -0.57 8.36 6.66
N ILE A 40 -0.32 7.82 7.84
CA ILE A 40 0.07 8.56 9.03
C ILE A 40 1.53 8.26 9.34
N SER A 41 2.35 9.29 9.55
CA SER A 41 3.71 9.15 10.07
C SER A 41 3.74 9.44 11.58
N ILE A 42 4.48 8.61 12.32
CA ILE A 42 4.59 8.69 13.77
C ILE A 42 6.07 8.62 14.16
N ASP A 43 6.52 9.59 14.94
CA ASP A 43 7.85 9.61 15.54
C ASP A 43 7.91 8.66 16.74
N PHE A 44 8.87 7.74 16.69
CA PHE A 44 9.20 6.76 17.74
C PHE A 44 10.58 7.01 18.36
N SER A 45 11.25 8.12 18.04
CA SER A 45 12.60 8.43 18.52
C SER A 45 12.66 8.50 20.06
N ASP A 46 11.61 9.00 20.70
CA ASP A 46 11.40 8.81 22.14
C ASP A 46 10.26 7.83 22.38
N PRO A 47 10.55 6.59 22.81
CA PRO A 47 9.53 5.58 23.05
C PRO A 47 8.56 5.91 24.18
N LYS A 48 8.82 6.99 24.94
CA LYS A 48 7.90 7.47 25.99
C LYS A 48 6.97 8.56 25.51
N GLU A 49 7.30 9.24 24.39
CA GLU A 49 6.56 10.36 23.84
C GLU A 49 6.36 10.19 22.33
N LEU A 50 5.44 9.29 21.95
CA LEU A 50 5.08 9.07 20.56
C LEU A 50 4.32 10.28 20.00
N LYS A 51 4.71 10.73 18.80
CA LYS A 51 4.13 11.93 18.19
C LYS A 51 3.72 11.67 16.75
N VAL A 52 2.46 11.99 16.40
CA VAL A 52 2.04 12.07 15.00
C VAL A 52 2.72 13.27 14.35
N MET A 53 3.39 13.02 13.24
CA MET A 53 4.11 14.04 12.46
C MET A 53 3.24 14.59 11.34
N ASP A 54 2.63 13.70 10.55
CA ASP A 54 1.79 14.06 9.41
C ASP A 54 0.68 13.03 9.16
N GLU A 55 -0.34 13.44 8.40
CA GLU A 55 -1.49 12.64 7.99
C GLU A 55 -1.84 12.96 6.53
N LEU A 56 -1.38 12.13 5.60
CA LEU A 56 -1.68 12.26 4.17
C LEU A 56 -2.99 11.54 3.84
N LYS A 57 -4.05 12.29 3.55
CA LYS A 57 -5.36 11.75 3.13
C LYS A 57 -5.37 11.43 1.64
N MET A 58 -5.87 10.25 1.29
CA MET A 58 -5.94 9.79 -0.09
C MET A 58 -7.17 8.89 -0.33
N PRO A 59 -7.66 8.79 -1.58
CA PRO A 59 -8.69 7.82 -1.93
C PRO A 59 -8.16 6.38 -1.91
N GLY A 60 -8.92 5.45 -1.33
CA GLY A 60 -8.54 4.05 -1.20
C GLY A 60 -7.40 3.82 -0.20
N PHE A 61 -7.04 2.58 0.10
CA PHE A 61 -6.08 2.26 1.14
C PHE A 61 -5.01 1.27 0.70
N SER A 62 -3.86 1.35 1.35
CA SER A 62 -2.80 0.36 1.20
C SER A 62 -2.91 -0.69 2.30
N THR A 63 -3.02 -1.96 1.92
CA THR A 63 -2.96 -3.11 2.83
C THR A 63 -1.53 -3.60 3.05
N TYR A 64 -0.62 -3.17 2.20
CA TYR A 64 0.80 -3.49 2.27
C TYR A 64 1.65 -2.24 2.08
N LEU A 65 2.67 -2.08 2.92
CA LEU A 65 3.67 -1.02 2.84
C LEU A 65 5.07 -1.59 2.80
N HIS A 66 5.92 -1.10 1.89
CA HIS A 66 7.31 -1.51 1.78
C HIS A 66 8.23 -0.31 1.53
N PRO A 67 9.24 -0.06 2.39
CA PRO A 67 10.23 0.96 2.10
C PRO A 67 11.11 0.51 0.93
N VAL A 68 11.28 1.39 -0.03
CA VAL A 68 12.19 1.20 -1.16
C VAL A 68 13.32 2.23 -1.10
N LYS A 69 14.22 2.23 -2.07
CA LYS A 69 15.36 3.15 -2.08
C LYS A 69 14.92 4.62 -2.13
N ASP A 70 15.83 5.53 -1.75
CA ASP A 70 15.72 6.98 -1.95
C ASP A 70 14.55 7.65 -1.19
N ASN A 71 14.26 7.18 0.04
CA ASN A 71 13.17 7.70 0.89
C ASN A 71 11.79 7.58 0.26
N LEU A 72 11.57 6.50 -0.44
CA LEU A 72 10.27 6.16 -1.00
C LEU A 72 9.61 5.01 -0.22
N LEU A 73 8.30 5.11 -0.06
CA LEU A 73 7.47 4.06 0.49
C LEU A 73 6.49 3.58 -0.57
N LEU A 74 6.50 2.29 -0.85
CA LEU A 74 5.57 1.65 -1.76
C LEU A 74 4.34 1.18 -0.99
N GLY A 75 3.15 1.48 -1.51
CA GLY A 75 1.89 0.95 -1.03
C GLY A 75 1.20 0.10 -2.10
N ILE A 76 0.63 -1.03 -1.69
CA ILE A 76 -0.25 -1.84 -2.53
C ILE A 76 -1.56 -2.01 -1.75
N GLY A 77 -2.68 -1.82 -2.42
CA GLY A 77 -3.99 -1.89 -1.78
C GLY A 77 -5.12 -1.76 -2.77
N THR A 78 -6.22 -1.18 -2.34
CA THR A 78 -7.46 -1.11 -3.13
C THR A 78 -8.00 0.31 -3.21
N THR A 79 -8.88 0.54 -4.17
CA THR A 79 -9.71 1.75 -4.22
C THR A 79 -10.79 1.72 -3.15
N ASP A 80 -11.40 2.86 -2.86
CA ASP A 80 -12.53 3.02 -1.94
C ASP A 80 -13.91 2.76 -2.61
N ASP A 81 -13.93 2.50 -3.91
CA ASP A 81 -15.15 2.18 -4.64
C ASP A 81 -15.62 0.76 -4.28
N THR A 82 -16.70 0.67 -3.48
CA THR A 82 -17.27 -0.60 -3.06
C THR A 82 -18.03 -1.34 -4.16
N GLN A 83 -18.31 -0.69 -5.28
CA GLN A 83 -19.00 -1.30 -6.43
C GLN A 83 -18.03 -1.79 -7.50
N ASN A 84 -16.90 -1.08 -7.65
CA ASN A 84 -15.84 -1.38 -8.60
C ASN A 84 -14.49 -1.29 -7.88
N GLN A 85 -14.22 -2.23 -7.00
CA GLN A 85 -12.96 -2.30 -6.28
C GLN A 85 -11.82 -2.72 -7.22
N HIS A 86 -10.77 -1.92 -7.31
CA HIS A 86 -9.59 -2.20 -8.11
C HIS A 86 -8.35 -2.18 -7.23
N ILE A 87 -7.36 -2.95 -7.62
CA ILE A 87 -6.05 -2.90 -6.99
C ILE A 87 -5.31 -1.64 -7.43
N LYS A 88 -4.64 -1.01 -6.49
CA LYS A 88 -3.77 0.14 -6.74
C LYS A 88 -2.36 -0.10 -6.22
N ILE A 89 -1.40 0.48 -6.89
CA ILE A 89 -0.02 0.62 -6.43
C ILE A 89 0.31 2.11 -6.32
N ALA A 90 0.87 2.54 -5.21
CA ALA A 90 1.21 3.93 -4.94
C ALA A 90 2.66 4.06 -4.47
N LEU A 91 3.28 5.18 -4.78
CA LEU A 91 4.62 5.53 -4.37
C LEU A 91 4.57 6.85 -3.60
N TYR A 92 4.96 6.80 -2.33
CA TYR A 92 4.96 7.94 -1.43
C TYR A 92 6.37 8.46 -1.23
N ASP A 93 6.51 9.78 -1.18
CA ASP A 93 7.71 10.43 -0.68
C ASP A 93 7.67 10.51 0.85
N ILE A 94 8.68 9.94 1.47
CA ILE A 94 8.90 9.96 2.93
C ILE A 94 10.22 10.65 3.30
N SER A 95 10.74 11.50 2.40
CA SER A 95 11.97 12.27 2.66
C SER A 95 11.78 13.34 3.75
N ASP A 96 10.55 13.82 3.89
CA ASP A 96 10.09 14.70 4.96
C ASP A 96 8.87 14.07 5.64
N ASN A 97 9.06 13.54 6.84
CA ASN A 97 8.02 12.84 7.58
C ASN A 97 6.97 13.77 8.21
N GLU A 98 7.21 15.08 8.18
CA GLU A 98 6.24 16.12 8.57
C GLU A 98 5.44 16.64 7.37
N ASN A 99 5.72 16.13 6.14
CA ASN A 99 5.05 16.56 4.91
C ASN A 99 5.04 15.43 3.88
N LEU A 100 4.25 14.39 4.14
CA LEU A 100 4.09 13.24 3.26
C LEU A 100 3.35 13.62 1.98
N HIS A 101 3.73 13.04 0.85
CA HIS A 101 2.95 13.19 -0.38
C HIS A 101 3.08 11.98 -1.32
N ILE A 102 2.10 11.85 -2.22
CA ILE A 102 2.10 10.84 -3.26
C ILE A 102 2.93 11.37 -4.43
N PHE A 103 3.89 10.58 -4.89
CA PHE A 103 4.61 10.85 -6.13
C PHE A 103 3.85 10.33 -7.35
N ASP A 104 3.38 9.08 -7.29
CA ASP A 104 2.65 8.46 -8.37
C ASP A 104 1.71 7.37 -7.84
N GLU A 105 0.63 7.14 -8.55
CA GLU A 105 -0.33 6.10 -8.27
C GLU A 105 -0.80 5.48 -9.58
N LYS A 106 -0.96 4.15 -9.60
CA LYS A 106 -1.54 3.43 -10.73
C LYS A 106 -2.66 2.53 -10.26
N LEU A 107 -3.77 2.59 -10.98
CA LEU A 107 -4.84 1.61 -10.86
C LEU A 107 -4.57 0.45 -11.81
N ILE A 108 -4.87 -0.75 -11.36
CA ILE A 108 -4.88 -1.96 -12.17
C ILE A 108 -6.35 -2.31 -12.34
N GLU A 109 -6.96 -1.67 -13.36
CA GLU A 109 -8.42 -1.63 -13.56
C GLU A 109 -9.05 -3.03 -13.68
N ASP A 110 -8.33 -3.99 -14.26
CA ASP A 110 -8.82 -5.36 -14.45
C ASP A 110 -8.55 -6.28 -13.25
N MET A 111 -7.88 -5.80 -12.21
CA MET A 111 -7.53 -6.59 -11.03
C MET A 111 -8.42 -6.22 -9.84
N GLU A 112 -9.32 -7.11 -9.46
CA GLU A 112 -10.27 -6.89 -8.36
C GLU A 112 -9.71 -7.25 -6.99
N ASN A 113 -8.76 -8.19 -6.94
CA ASN A 113 -8.11 -8.59 -5.68
C ASN A 113 -6.66 -8.99 -5.90
N SER A 114 -5.89 -8.97 -4.84
CA SER A 114 -4.49 -9.36 -4.85
C SER A 114 -4.17 -10.27 -3.66
N ASN A 115 -3.27 -11.21 -3.89
CA ASN A 115 -2.75 -12.07 -2.82
C ASN A 115 -2.03 -11.29 -1.72
N VAL A 116 -1.57 -10.08 -2.03
CA VAL A 116 -0.88 -9.16 -1.09
C VAL A 116 -1.75 -8.80 0.11
N GLU A 117 -3.07 -8.77 -0.07
CA GLU A 117 -4.02 -8.48 1.01
C GLU A 117 -3.99 -9.53 2.14
N TYR A 118 -3.57 -10.75 1.82
CA TYR A 118 -3.59 -11.89 2.73
C TYR A 118 -2.20 -12.44 3.04
N ASP A 119 -1.25 -12.32 2.10
CA ASP A 119 0.12 -12.83 2.25
C ASP A 119 1.14 -11.84 1.69
N TYR A 120 1.80 -11.11 2.60
CA TYR A 120 2.88 -10.18 2.25
C TYR A 120 4.05 -10.82 1.49
N LYS A 121 4.22 -12.14 1.56
CA LYS A 121 5.25 -12.89 0.83
C LYS A 121 4.95 -13.01 -0.67
N GLY A 122 3.72 -12.68 -1.08
CA GLY A 122 3.32 -12.60 -2.48
C GLY A 122 3.91 -11.42 -3.23
N VAL A 123 4.59 -10.50 -2.54
CA VAL A 123 5.26 -9.35 -3.16
C VAL A 123 6.71 -9.66 -3.46
N PHE A 124 7.10 -9.48 -4.72
CA PHE A 124 8.49 -9.49 -5.17
C PHE A 124 9.05 -8.07 -5.19
N ILE A 125 10.20 -7.86 -4.56
CA ILE A 125 10.93 -6.58 -4.58
C ILE A 125 12.36 -6.83 -5.02
N ASP A 126 12.74 -6.25 -6.15
CA ASP A 126 14.13 -6.16 -6.61
C ASP A 126 14.60 -4.71 -6.45
N GLY A 127 15.19 -4.43 -5.30
CA GLY A 127 15.68 -3.09 -4.99
C GLY A 127 16.85 -2.65 -5.88
N ASP A 128 17.62 -3.57 -6.47
CA ASP A 128 18.77 -3.21 -7.31
C ASP A 128 18.31 -2.73 -8.69
N ASN A 129 17.28 -3.35 -9.25
CA ASN A 129 16.69 -2.98 -10.52
C ASN A 129 15.47 -2.07 -10.40
N SER A 130 15.07 -1.72 -9.15
CA SER A 130 13.90 -0.90 -8.85
C SER A 130 12.61 -1.48 -9.42
N ILE A 131 12.41 -2.79 -9.22
CA ILE A 131 11.25 -3.56 -9.71
C ILE A 131 10.43 -4.04 -8.51
N VAL A 132 9.12 -3.95 -8.65
CA VAL A 132 8.14 -4.57 -7.78
C VAL A 132 7.20 -5.42 -8.61
N GLY A 133 6.80 -6.57 -8.06
CA GLY A 133 5.82 -7.44 -8.69
C GLY A 133 4.91 -8.10 -7.67
N PHE A 134 3.69 -8.39 -8.06
CA PHE A 134 2.71 -9.11 -7.23
C PHE A 134 1.63 -9.76 -8.07
N GLY A 135 0.99 -10.77 -7.50
CA GLY A 135 -0.08 -11.51 -8.14
C GLY A 135 -1.47 -11.04 -7.70
N GLY A 136 -2.43 -11.27 -8.56
CA GLY A 136 -3.84 -11.05 -8.29
C GLY A 136 -4.73 -11.76 -9.29
N MET A 137 -6.03 -11.61 -9.13
CA MET A 137 -7.02 -12.09 -10.08
C MET A 137 -7.52 -10.93 -10.93
N THR A 138 -7.39 -11.09 -12.24
CA THR A 138 -7.94 -10.17 -13.23
C THR A 138 -9.22 -10.75 -13.82
N TYR A 139 -10.14 -9.86 -14.20
CA TYR A 139 -11.38 -10.19 -14.85
C TYR A 139 -11.27 -9.89 -16.35
N ASP A 140 -11.63 -10.84 -17.20
CA ASP A 140 -11.63 -10.65 -18.66
C ASP A 140 -13.07 -10.47 -19.17
N GLU A 141 -13.42 -9.22 -19.48
CA GLU A 141 -14.75 -8.86 -20.02
C GLU A 141 -15.15 -9.64 -21.28
N LYS A 142 -14.19 -10.19 -22.00
CA LYS A 142 -14.41 -10.99 -23.21
C LYS A 142 -15.28 -12.23 -22.98
N TYR A 143 -15.39 -12.68 -21.73
CA TYR A 143 -16.15 -13.87 -21.36
C TYR A 143 -17.46 -13.54 -20.63
N LEU A 144 -17.89 -12.27 -20.64
CA LEU A 144 -19.17 -11.82 -20.06
C LEU A 144 -20.39 -12.46 -20.70
N ASP A 145 -20.29 -12.93 -21.94
CA ASP A 145 -21.40 -13.53 -22.68
C ASP A 145 -21.66 -15.01 -22.31
N ASP A 146 -20.78 -15.64 -21.50
CA ASP A 146 -20.99 -17.00 -21.00
C ASP A 146 -21.09 -17.01 -19.46
N PRO A 147 -22.33 -17.12 -18.88
CA PRO A 147 -22.51 -17.12 -17.43
C PRO A 147 -21.88 -18.30 -16.70
N GLU A 148 -21.45 -19.34 -17.41
CA GLU A 148 -20.79 -20.50 -16.83
C GLU A 148 -19.25 -20.40 -16.83
N GLU A 149 -18.69 -19.56 -17.70
CA GLU A 149 -17.25 -19.25 -17.72
C GLU A 149 -16.98 -17.93 -17.00
N LYS A 150 -16.82 -17.98 -15.69
CA LYS A 150 -16.17 -16.87 -14.96
C LYS A 150 -14.71 -16.86 -15.35
N ALA A 151 -14.34 -16.02 -16.28
CA ALA A 151 -12.97 -15.88 -16.75
C ALA A 151 -12.14 -15.02 -15.80
N TYR A 152 -11.95 -15.49 -14.58
CA TYR A 152 -10.90 -14.99 -13.72
C TYR A 152 -9.59 -15.64 -14.14
N ARG A 153 -8.57 -14.81 -14.30
CA ARG A 153 -7.20 -15.24 -14.57
C ARG A 153 -6.31 -14.85 -13.41
N ASN A 154 -5.37 -15.72 -13.09
CA ASN A 154 -4.28 -15.33 -12.21
C ASN A 154 -3.28 -14.54 -13.03
N THR A 155 -3.09 -13.29 -12.69
CA THR A 155 -2.17 -12.38 -13.38
C THR A 155 -1.08 -11.94 -12.42
N TYR A 156 0.13 -11.84 -12.90
CA TYR A 156 1.26 -11.30 -12.16
C TYR A 156 1.75 -10.03 -12.84
N VAL A 157 1.70 -8.92 -12.13
CA VAL A 157 2.08 -7.61 -12.66
C VAL A 157 3.46 -7.20 -12.18
N LEU A 158 4.19 -6.51 -13.04
CA LEU A 158 5.51 -5.95 -12.74
C LEU A 158 5.54 -4.46 -13.03
N TYR A 159 6.03 -3.70 -12.06
CA TYR A 159 6.24 -2.26 -12.18
C TYR A 159 7.70 -1.91 -11.90
N ARG A 160 8.20 -0.91 -12.61
CA ARG A 160 9.44 -0.23 -12.28
C ARG A 160 9.12 1.07 -11.57
N TYR A 161 9.81 1.34 -10.48
CA TYR A 161 9.78 2.64 -9.82
C TYR A 161 11.08 3.41 -10.08
N SER A 162 11.00 4.74 -10.19
CA SER A 162 12.16 5.61 -10.39
C SER A 162 12.41 6.48 -9.17
N ARG A 163 13.61 7.07 -9.10
CA ARG A 163 13.98 8.04 -8.06
C ARG A 163 13.17 9.33 -8.12
N GLU A 164 12.67 9.65 -9.32
CA GLU A 164 11.79 10.79 -9.55
C GLU A 164 10.35 10.50 -9.14
N GLY A 165 10.11 9.35 -8.51
CA GLY A 165 8.81 8.99 -7.97
C GLY A 165 7.80 8.51 -9.02
N LYS A 166 8.24 7.89 -10.12
CA LYS A 166 7.34 7.35 -11.15
C LYS A 166 7.19 5.84 -11.05
N LEU A 167 5.98 5.37 -11.36
CA LEU A 167 5.61 3.98 -11.52
C LEU A 167 5.32 3.68 -12.98
N GLU A 168 6.04 2.75 -13.58
CA GLU A 168 5.86 2.34 -14.97
C GLU A 168 5.62 0.83 -15.04
N PRO A 169 4.51 0.37 -15.66
CA PRO A 169 4.31 -1.05 -15.88
C PRO A 169 5.38 -1.58 -16.86
N ILE A 170 5.99 -2.71 -16.55
CA ILE A 170 7.00 -3.35 -17.41
C ILE A 170 6.56 -4.70 -17.94
N GLY A 171 5.48 -5.24 -17.43
CA GLY A 171 4.88 -6.48 -17.92
C GLY A 171 3.80 -7.01 -16.99
N ASP A 172 3.00 -7.85 -17.58
CA ASP A 172 2.02 -8.72 -16.95
C ASP A 172 2.18 -10.12 -17.50
N TYR A 173 1.92 -11.11 -16.66
CA TYR A 173 2.04 -12.54 -17.01
C TYR A 173 0.79 -13.25 -16.53
N GLU A 174 0.14 -13.98 -17.45
CA GLU A 174 -1.00 -14.84 -17.19
C GLU A 174 -0.57 -16.28 -16.85
#